data_7a3bc705b7e3a18bd591226ecd9e4989
#
_entry.id   7a3bc705b7e3a18bd591226ecd9e4989
#
_cell.length_a   1.000
_cell.length_b   1.000
_cell.length_c   1.000
_cell.angle_alpha   90.00
_cell.angle_beta   90.00
_cell.angle_gamma   90.00
#
_symmetry.space_group_name_H-M   'P 1'
#
loop_
_entity.id
_entity.type
_entity.pdbx_description
1 polymer ?
#
loop_
_entity_poly.entity_id
_entity_poly.type
_entity_poly.pdbx_seq_one_letter_code
_entity_poly.pdbx_strand_id
1 'polypeptide(L)'
;MKIALTCPASLPATQFGGIMFLCVHVAKKLSNEGHDLTIYTTDLDFANTTKFNKKLPKEEKIDNFIIKRTHVWMSSFLFFFNPGMYSQMMNDNYDVIHTVGIRSFQAFISAVVSKRKKIPLIISDQGGLTTHPDLKNGSIKKKILIKLQKPLLKFIINQASNVIVANEYEKKIFLDFCSEEKISIIKNGIDLNELKLSNVNFGKKYGINQEFILFLGRFHEVKGIDTLL
;
A
#
# COMPACT_ATOMS: atom_id res chain seq x y z
N MET A 1 9.57 -12.66 -15.11
CA MET A 1 10.40 -11.90 -14.15
C MET A 1 10.02 -12.34 -12.75
N LYS A 2 10.98 -12.29 -11.81
CA LYS A 2 10.73 -12.47 -10.37
C LYS A 2 10.53 -11.10 -9.73
N ILE A 3 9.37 -10.86 -9.13
CA ILE A 3 8.97 -9.54 -8.61
C ILE A 3 8.71 -9.65 -7.11
N ALA A 4 9.43 -8.82 -6.34
CA ALA A 4 9.17 -8.64 -4.91
C ALA A 4 8.21 -7.46 -4.71
N LEU A 5 6.99 -7.72 -4.30
CA LEU A 5 6.05 -6.70 -3.85
C LEU A 5 6.19 -6.50 -2.34
N THR A 6 6.19 -5.28 -1.86
CA THR A 6 6.24 -5.00 -0.41
C THR A 6 5.09 -4.09 0.00
N CYS A 7 4.41 -4.47 1.08
CA CYS A 7 3.25 -3.75 1.60
C CYS A 7 3.18 -3.89 3.13
N PRO A 8 2.75 -2.85 3.87
CA PRO A 8 2.57 -2.94 5.33
C PRO A 8 1.61 -4.04 5.79
N ALA A 9 0.64 -4.39 4.95
CA ALA A 9 -0.34 -5.43 5.23
C ALA A 9 -0.69 -6.21 3.97
N SER A 10 -1.11 -7.45 4.14
CA SER A 10 -1.68 -8.31 3.10
C SER A 10 -2.82 -9.14 3.67
N LEU A 11 -3.33 -10.12 2.93
CA LEU A 11 -4.32 -11.04 3.46
C LEU A 11 -3.82 -11.73 4.74
N PRO A 12 -4.66 -11.93 5.78
CA PRO A 12 -6.11 -11.73 5.78
C PRO A 12 -6.58 -10.34 6.24
N ALA A 13 -5.70 -9.36 6.47
CA ALA A 13 -6.01 -8.04 7.04
C ALA A 13 -6.79 -7.12 6.07
N THR A 14 -7.94 -7.56 5.57
CA THR A 14 -8.76 -6.84 4.57
C THR A 14 -9.20 -5.45 5.02
N GLN A 15 -9.33 -5.22 6.33
CA GLN A 15 -9.70 -3.91 6.91
C GLN A 15 -8.61 -2.85 6.75
N PHE A 16 -7.38 -3.23 6.39
CA PHE A 16 -6.29 -2.29 6.11
C PHE A 16 -6.62 -1.36 4.94
N GLY A 17 -7.41 -1.84 3.97
CA GLY A 17 -8.02 -1.03 2.92
C GLY A 17 -7.26 -1.03 1.60
N GLY A 18 -7.41 0.05 0.82
CA GLY A 18 -7.07 0.11 -0.60
C GLY A 18 -5.62 -0.27 -0.95
N ILE A 19 -4.64 0.12 -0.13
CA ILE A 19 -3.22 -0.19 -0.36
C ILE A 19 -2.97 -1.71 -0.39
N MET A 20 -3.58 -2.43 0.55
CA MET A 20 -3.48 -3.89 0.62
C MET A 20 -4.14 -4.55 -0.59
N PHE A 21 -5.37 -4.14 -0.93
CA PHE A 21 -6.07 -4.67 -2.09
C PHE A 21 -5.32 -4.39 -3.39
N LEU A 22 -4.79 -3.17 -3.56
CA LEU A 22 -3.96 -2.86 -4.73
C LEU A 22 -2.77 -3.81 -4.85
N CYS A 23 -2.03 -4.03 -3.75
CA CYS A 23 -0.87 -4.91 -3.75
C CYS A 23 -1.26 -6.35 -4.14
N VAL A 24 -2.35 -6.88 -3.58
CA VAL A 24 -2.86 -8.23 -3.88
C VAL A 24 -3.36 -8.33 -5.32
N HIS A 25 -4.10 -7.33 -5.82
CA HIS A 25 -4.61 -7.34 -7.20
C HIS A 25 -3.47 -7.25 -8.22
N VAL A 26 -2.45 -6.41 -7.97
CA VAL A 26 -1.24 -6.34 -8.82
C VAL A 26 -0.51 -7.69 -8.81
N ALA A 27 -0.35 -8.34 -7.62
CA ALA A 27 0.28 -9.64 -7.54
C ALA A 27 -0.50 -10.69 -8.34
N LYS A 28 -1.81 -10.76 -8.17
CA LYS A 28 -2.69 -11.69 -8.89
C LYS A 28 -2.62 -11.47 -10.39
N LYS A 29 -2.70 -10.22 -10.84
CA LYS A 29 -2.69 -9.90 -12.28
C LYS A 29 -1.38 -10.26 -12.93
N LEU A 30 -0.26 -9.81 -12.37
CA LEU A 30 1.06 -10.09 -12.92
C LEU A 30 1.43 -11.58 -12.85
N SER A 31 1.02 -12.29 -11.79
CA SER A 31 1.26 -13.74 -11.72
C SER A 31 0.46 -14.51 -12.77
N ASN A 32 -0.75 -14.07 -13.10
CA ASN A 32 -1.55 -14.66 -14.19
C ASN A 32 -0.93 -14.35 -15.58
N GLU A 33 -0.11 -13.33 -15.70
CA GLU A 33 0.67 -13.00 -16.90
C GLU A 33 2.02 -13.74 -16.97
N GLY A 34 2.27 -14.69 -16.05
CA GLY A 34 3.46 -15.54 -16.05
C GLY A 34 4.66 -14.97 -15.30
N HIS A 35 4.47 -13.96 -14.46
CA HIS A 35 5.52 -13.46 -13.58
C HIS A 35 5.51 -14.20 -12.24
N ASP A 36 6.69 -14.34 -11.63
CA ASP A 36 6.87 -14.97 -10.32
C ASP A 36 6.79 -13.90 -9.23
N LEU A 37 5.71 -13.88 -8.48
CA LEU A 37 5.38 -12.83 -7.51
C LEU A 37 5.50 -13.31 -6.07
N THR A 38 6.21 -12.52 -5.25
CA THR A 38 6.22 -12.69 -3.79
C THR A 38 5.88 -11.37 -3.12
N ILE A 39 4.86 -11.39 -2.26
CA ILE A 39 4.50 -10.26 -1.39
C ILE A 39 5.22 -10.42 -0.05
N TYR A 40 6.08 -9.46 0.31
CA TYR A 40 6.71 -9.36 1.63
C TYR A 40 5.92 -8.40 2.49
N THR A 41 5.47 -8.86 3.65
CA THR A 41 4.54 -8.11 4.50
C THR A 41 4.69 -8.45 5.98
N THR A 42 3.80 -7.91 6.79
CA THR A 42 3.72 -8.19 8.23
C THR A 42 2.76 -9.33 8.53
N ASP A 43 2.72 -9.75 9.78
CA ASP A 43 1.74 -10.69 10.32
C ASP A 43 0.47 -9.99 10.85
N LEU A 44 0.13 -8.84 10.28
CA LEU A 44 -1.13 -8.16 10.59
C LEU A 44 -2.31 -9.04 10.19
N ASP A 45 -3.18 -9.33 11.16
CA ASP A 45 -4.35 -10.18 10.99
C ASP A 45 -5.62 -9.33 10.92
N PHE A 46 -5.72 -8.36 11.83
CA PHE A 46 -6.89 -7.50 11.92
C PHE A 46 -6.48 -6.03 12.09
N ALA A 47 -6.75 -5.22 11.07
CA ALA A 47 -6.28 -3.84 11.02
C ALA A 47 -7.04 -2.90 11.96
N ASN A 48 -8.35 -3.11 12.17
CA ASN A 48 -9.15 -2.22 13.01
C ASN A 48 -8.70 -2.20 14.48
N THR A 49 -8.17 -3.32 14.99
CA THR A 49 -7.62 -3.43 16.34
C THR A 49 -6.09 -3.48 16.34
N THR A 50 -5.47 -3.32 15.17
CA THR A 50 -4.01 -3.44 14.96
C THR A 50 -3.47 -4.74 15.59
N LYS A 51 -4.14 -5.85 15.29
CA LYS A 51 -3.79 -7.16 15.87
C LYS A 51 -2.80 -7.89 14.97
N PHE A 52 -1.65 -8.23 15.52
CA PHE A 52 -0.62 -9.06 14.87
C PHE A 52 -0.73 -10.50 15.36
N ASN A 53 -0.64 -11.46 14.44
CA ASN A 53 -0.87 -12.87 14.73
C ASN A 53 0.33 -13.73 14.29
N LYS A 54 1.16 -14.12 15.27
CA LYS A 54 2.32 -15.01 15.03
C LYS A 54 1.96 -16.40 14.51
N LYS A 55 0.67 -16.80 14.59
CA LYS A 55 0.19 -18.09 14.09
C LYS A 55 -0.10 -18.07 12.59
N LEU A 56 -0.15 -16.89 11.95
CA LEU A 56 -0.25 -16.82 10.49
C LEU A 56 0.96 -17.52 9.85
N PRO A 57 0.75 -18.24 8.73
CA PRO A 57 1.85 -18.87 8.01
C PRO A 57 2.93 -17.83 7.65
N LYS A 58 4.19 -18.17 7.91
CA LYS A 58 5.33 -17.32 7.51
C LYS A 58 5.46 -17.23 6.01
N GLU A 59 5.09 -18.29 5.31
CA GLU A 59 5.01 -18.37 3.86
C GLU A 59 3.72 -19.08 3.48
N GLU A 60 3.00 -18.53 2.52
CA GLU A 60 1.71 -19.04 2.04
C GLU A 60 1.58 -18.78 0.55
N LYS A 61 1.19 -19.79 -0.20
CA LYS A 61 0.85 -19.66 -1.62
C LYS A 61 -0.64 -19.37 -1.75
N ILE A 62 -0.98 -18.27 -2.40
CA ILE A 62 -2.35 -17.87 -2.71
C ILE A 62 -2.46 -17.70 -4.22
N ASP A 63 -3.39 -18.43 -4.85
CA ASP A 63 -3.49 -18.48 -6.31
C ASP A 63 -2.11 -18.81 -6.93
N ASN A 64 -1.56 -17.88 -7.71
CA ASN A 64 -0.29 -18.04 -8.40
C ASN A 64 0.86 -17.20 -7.80
N PHE A 65 0.68 -16.61 -6.61
CA PHE A 65 1.72 -15.82 -5.94
C PHE A 65 1.96 -16.29 -4.50
N ILE A 66 3.07 -15.85 -3.92
CA ILE A 66 3.49 -16.20 -2.56
C ILE A 66 3.37 -14.97 -1.66
N ILE A 67 2.89 -15.17 -0.43
CA ILE A 67 2.96 -14.18 0.65
C ILE A 67 3.99 -14.63 1.69
N LYS A 68 4.97 -13.79 1.98
CA LYS A 68 5.95 -13.99 3.04
C LYS A 68 5.73 -12.97 4.16
N ARG A 69 5.50 -13.45 5.36
CA ARG A 69 5.17 -12.62 6.53
C ARG A 69 6.28 -12.65 7.57
N THR A 70 6.54 -11.50 8.19
CA THR A 70 7.39 -11.40 9.37
C THR A 70 6.69 -10.70 10.50
N HIS A 71 7.03 -11.11 11.72
CA HIS A 71 6.40 -10.57 12.92
C HIS A 71 6.76 -9.11 13.17
N VAL A 72 5.76 -8.32 13.52
CA VAL A 72 5.92 -6.94 13.97
C VAL A 72 6.30 -6.91 15.44
N TRP A 73 7.45 -6.34 15.75
CA TRP A 73 7.96 -6.19 17.12
C TRP A 73 7.40 -4.97 17.81
N MET A 74 7.17 -3.89 17.03
CA MET A 74 6.67 -2.62 17.54
C MET A 74 5.82 -1.93 16.44
N SER A 75 4.73 -1.32 16.84
CA SER A 75 3.88 -0.52 15.96
C SER A 75 3.63 0.86 16.54
N SER A 76 3.72 1.89 15.70
CA SER A 76 3.34 3.26 16.03
C SER A 76 2.64 3.86 14.82
N PHE A 77 1.37 4.22 14.97
CA PHE A 77 0.51 4.57 13.86
C PHE A 77 0.51 3.46 12.78
N LEU A 78 0.80 3.78 11.53
CA LEU A 78 0.93 2.81 10.43
C LEU A 78 2.38 2.36 10.20
N PHE A 79 3.29 2.67 11.11
CA PHE A 79 4.68 2.24 11.03
C PHE A 79 4.86 0.92 11.79
N PHE A 80 4.92 -0.19 11.05
CA PHE A 80 5.03 -1.54 11.58
C PHE A 80 6.47 -2.03 11.47
N PHE A 81 7.18 -2.04 12.60
CA PHE A 81 8.59 -2.44 12.66
C PHE A 81 8.71 -3.96 12.67
N ASN A 82 9.07 -4.55 11.51
CA ASN A 82 9.25 -5.99 11.30
C ASN A 82 10.64 -6.30 10.71
N PRO A 83 11.71 -6.22 11.47
CA PRO A 83 13.10 -6.30 10.98
C PRO A 83 13.42 -7.63 10.29
N GLY A 84 12.71 -8.71 10.60
CA GLY A 84 12.86 -10.00 9.93
C GLY A 84 12.63 -9.95 8.42
N MET A 85 11.89 -8.98 7.91
CA MET A 85 11.66 -8.80 6.48
C MET A 85 12.98 -8.51 5.73
N TYR A 86 13.90 -7.78 6.35
CA TYR A 86 15.21 -7.54 5.77
C TYR A 86 15.94 -8.84 5.44
N SER A 87 16.04 -9.76 6.42
CA SER A 87 16.70 -11.05 6.23
C SER A 87 15.98 -11.90 5.18
N GLN A 88 14.65 -11.93 5.18
CA GLN A 88 13.90 -12.65 4.13
C GLN A 88 14.25 -12.10 2.75
N MET A 89 14.15 -10.79 2.55
CA MET A 89 14.44 -10.18 1.25
C MET A 89 15.89 -10.31 0.81
N MET A 90 16.86 -10.32 1.76
CA MET A 90 18.25 -10.52 1.41
C MET A 90 18.57 -11.95 0.95
N ASN A 91 17.84 -12.95 1.45
CA ASN A 91 18.07 -14.37 1.12
C ASN A 91 17.35 -14.80 -0.18
N ASP A 92 16.34 -14.05 -0.63
CA ASP A 92 15.57 -14.37 -1.83
C ASP A 92 16.16 -13.67 -3.06
N ASN A 93 15.86 -14.20 -4.26
CA ASN A 93 16.27 -13.63 -5.54
C ASN A 93 15.07 -13.11 -6.31
N TYR A 94 15.18 -11.88 -6.80
CA TYR A 94 14.19 -11.22 -7.64
C TYR A 94 14.85 -10.17 -8.54
N ASP A 95 14.15 -9.80 -9.61
CA ASP A 95 14.66 -8.89 -10.66
C ASP A 95 14.31 -7.44 -10.33
N VAL A 96 13.21 -7.22 -9.61
CA VAL A 96 12.69 -5.89 -9.26
C VAL A 96 11.98 -5.93 -7.90
N ILE A 97 12.07 -4.82 -7.16
CA ILE A 97 11.29 -4.58 -5.95
C ILE A 97 10.25 -3.52 -6.26
N HIS A 98 9.00 -3.76 -5.91
CA HIS A 98 7.92 -2.78 -5.98
C HIS A 98 7.31 -2.59 -4.59
N THR A 99 7.47 -1.42 -4.00
CA THR A 99 6.91 -1.08 -2.70
C THR A 99 5.63 -0.26 -2.84
N VAL A 100 4.60 -0.63 -2.06
CA VAL A 100 3.31 0.07 -2.02
C VAL A 100 3.16 0.74 -0.66
N GLY A 101 3.01 2.07 -0.66
CA GLY A 101 2.92 2.90 0.55
C GLY A 101 4.27 3.34 1.10
N ILE A 102 4.73 4.49 0.65
CA ILE A 102 6.07 5.04 0.94
C ILE A 102 6.35 5.31 2.43
N ARG A 103 5.32 5.67 3.22
CA ARG A 103 5.46 5.98 4.66
C ARG A 103 5.43 4.73 5.54
N SER A 104 6.11 3.69 5.13
CA SER A 104 6.13 2.43 5.87
C SER A 104 7.56 1.95 6.15
N PHE A 105 7.72 1.15 7.19
CA PHE A 105 9.00 0.47 7.45
C PHE A 105 9.35 -0.48 6.30
N GLN A 106 8.36 -1.09 5.67
CA GLN A 106 8.51 -1.99 4.53
C GLN A 106 9.13 -1.27 3.32
N ALA A 107 8.71 -0.02 3.04
CA ALA A 107 9.32 0.79 2.00
C ALA A 107 10.79 1.14 2.32
N PHE A 108 11.09 1.44 3.58
CA PHE A 108 12.47 1.65 4.01
C PHE A 108 13.34 0.41 3.80
N ILE A 109 12.89 -0.76 4.23
CA ILE A 109 13.62 -2.03 4.04
C ILE A 109 13.79 -2.30 2.53
N SER A 110 12.77 -2.07 1.72
CA SER A 110 12.85 -2.22 0.26
C SER A 110 13.96 -1.36 -0.35
N ALA A 111 14.07 -0.10 0.08
CA ALA A 111 15.12 0.81 -0.38
C ALA A 111 16.52 0.35 0.07
N VAL A 112 16.66 -0.13 1.32
CA VAL A 112 17.93 -0.66 1.82
C VAL A 112 18.37 -1.92 1.05
N VAL A 113 17.42 -2.84 0.80
CA VAL A 113 17.70 -4.08 0.06
C VAL A 113 18.01 -3.78 -1.41
N SER A 114 17.23 -2.90 -2.07
CA SER A 114 17.49 -2.42 -3.44
C SER A 114 18.93 -1.90 -3.56
N LYS A 115 19.33 -1.02 -2.65
CA LYS A 115 20.71 -0.47 -2.63
C LYS A 115 21.77 -1.56 -2.49
N ARG A 116 21.57 -2.52 -1.56
CA ARG A 116 22.57 -3.56 -1.27
C ARG A 116 22.68 -4.60 -2.38
N LYS A 117 21.53 -5.00 -2.94
CA LYS A 117 21.49 -6.01 -4.02
C LYS A 117 21.64 -5.39 -5.41
N LYS A 118 21.63 -4.05 -5.53
CA LYS A 118 21.65 -3.30 -6.81
C LYS A 118 20.47 -3.69 -7.72
N ILE A 119 19.30 -3.87 -7.13
CA ILE A 119 18.06 -4.24 -7.82
C ILE A 119 17.18 -3.00 -7.97
N PRO A 120 16.54 -2.76 -9.13
CA PRO A 120 15.64 -1.62 -9.33
C PRO A 120 14.51 -1.59 -8.28
N LEU A 121 14.22 -0.40 -7.75
CA LEU A 121 13.10 -0.15 -6.85
C LEU A 121 12.05 0.69 -7.54
N ILE A 122 10.81 0.23 -7.55
CA ILE A 122 9.63 0.98 -7.96
C ILE A 122 8.82 1.33 -6.71
N ILE A 123 8.31 2.55 -6.65
CA ILE A 123 7.47 3.03 -5.54
C ILE A 123 6.08 3.36 -6.08
N SER A 124 5.02 2.87 -5.42
CA SER A 124 3.65 3.37 -5.58
C SER A 124 3.20 4.03 -4.28
N ASP A 125 2.97 5.34 -4.31
CA ASP A 125 2.71 6.09 -3.07
C ASP A 125 1.31 5.90 -2.50
N GLN A 126 0.29 5.89 -3.33
CA GLN A 126 -1.12 5.74 -2.93
C GLN A 126 -1.57 6.77 -1.86
N GLY A 127 -1.16 8.00 -2.04
CA GLY A 127 -1.56 9.12 -1.18
C GLY A 127 -0.72 9.30 0.11
N GLY A 128 0.38 8.57 0.28
CA GLY A 128 1.21 8.63 1.49
C GLY A 128 1.92 9.98 1.69
N LEU A 129 2.27 10.69 0.62
CA LEU A 129 2.84 12.06 0.69
C LEU A 129 1.78 13.13 0.60
N THR A 130 0.56 12.78 0.18
CA THR A 130 -0.52 13.72 0.01
C THR A 130 -1.24 14.04 1.32
N THR A 131 -2.16 14.88 1.24
CA THR A 131 -2.94 15.64 2.20
C THR A 131 -3.78 14.84 3.19
N HIS A 132 -3.22 13.87 3.91
CA HIS A 132 -3.94 13.38 5.08
C HIS A 132 -4.19 14.58 6.03
N PRO A 133 -5.42 14.82 6.51
CA PRO A 133 -5.72 15.95 7.41
C PRO A 133 -4.79 16.04 8.61
N ASP A 134 -4.37 14.93 9.15
CA ASP A 134 -3.37 14.84 10.22
C ASP A 134 -2.02 15.49 9.87
N LEU A 135 -1.68 15.59 8.57
CA LEU A 135 -0.44 16.26 8.12
C LEU A 135 -0.55 17.78 8.22
N LYS A 136 -1.75 18.31 7.99
CA LYS A 136 -2.01 19.78 8.04
C LYS A 136 -2.45 20.22 9.42
N ASN A 137 -3.40 19.51 10.03
CA ASN A 137 -4.11 19.93 11.25
C ASN A 137 -3.65 19.17 12.51
N GLY A 138 -2.63 18.31 12.39
CA GLY A 138 -2.13 17.50 13.48
C GLY A 138 -1.46 18.31 14.60
N SER A 139 -1.40 17.74 15.81
CA SER A 139 -0.70 18.31 16.97
C SER A 139 0.76 18.62 16.64
N ILE A 140 1.39 19.51 17.41
CA ILE A 140 2.81 19.89 17.27
C ILE A 140 3.70 18.64 17.25
N LYS A 141 3.40 17.63 18.10
CA LYS A 141 4.12 16.35 18.14
C LYS A 141 4.04 15.60 16.78
N LYS A 142 2.86 15.56 16.15
CA LYS A 142 2.67 14.96 14.83
C LYS A 142 3.47 15.73 13.75
N LYS A 143 3.44 17.07 13.77
CA LYS A 143 4.20 17.92 12.83
C LYS A 143 5.72 17.68 12.94
N ILE A 144 6.24 17.57 14.17
CA ILE A 144 7.65 17.24 14.41
C ILE A 144 7.99 15.85 13.86
N LEU A 145 7.17 14.84 14.14
CA LEU A 145 7.38 13.49 13.63
C LEU A 145 7.41 13.42 12.10
N ILE A 146 6.50 14.15 11.44
CA ILE A 146 6.47 14.26 9.98
C ILE A 146 7.74 14.93 9.44
N LYS A 147 8.24 15.98 10.13
CA LYS A 147 9.48 16.65 9.74
C LYS A 147 10.69 15.70 9.89
N LEU A 148 10.72 14.90 10.94
CA LEU A 148 11.76 13.89 11.17
C LEU A 148 11.73 12.73 10.15
N GLN A 149 10.59 12.46 9.51
CA GLN A 149 10.49 11.46 8.45
C GLN A 149 11.06 11.93 7.10
N LYS A 150 11.26 13.23 6.88
CA LYS A 150 11.73 13.76 5.58
C LYS A 150 13.04 13.12 5.08
N PRO A 151 14.10 12.98 5.91
CA PRO A 151 15.34 12.34 5.44
C PRO A 151 15.12 10.89 5.02
N LEU A 152 14.25 10.15 5.73
CA LEU A 152 13.91 8.77 5.41
C LEU A 152 13.18 8.69 4.07
N LEU A 153 12.19 9.55 3.86
CA LEU A 153 11.44 9.63 2.60
C LEU A 153 12.35 10.00 1.42
N LYS A 154 13.24 10.99 1.61
CA LYS A 154 14.25 11.33 0.59
C LYS A 154 15.17 10.15 0.28
N PHE A 155 15.62 9.41 1.28
CA PHE A 155 16.43 8.21 1.06
C PHE A 155 15.68 7.18 0.21
N ILE A 156 14.41 6.88 0.55
CA ILE A 156 13.58 5.91 -0.18
C ILE A 156 13.40 6.36 -1.64
N ILE A 157 13.00 7.63 -1.87
CA ILE A 157 12.75 8.18 -3.20
C ILE A 157 14.04 8.23 -4.04
N ASN A 158 15.17 8.56 -3.43
CA ASN A 158 16.46 8.60 -4.13
C ASN A 158 16.90 7.21 -4.61
N GLN A 159 16.53 6.13 -3.88
CA GLN A 159 16.82 4.75 -4.29
C GLN A 159 15.87 4.28 -5.40
N ALA A 160 14.72 4.91 -5.59
CA ALA A 160 13.76 4.52 -6.61
C ALA A 160 14.30 4.76 -8.02
N SER A 161 14.14 3.75 -8.86
CA SER A 161 14.31 3.87 -10.31
C SER A 161 13.09 4.55 -10.95
N ASN A 162 11.90 4.32 -10.39
CA ASN A 162 10.66 4.94 -10.83
C ASN A 162 9.68 5.11 -9.67
N VAL A 163 8.85 6.15 -9.75
CA VAL A 163 7.77 6.46 -8.81
C VAL A 163 6.46 6.48 -9.56
N ILE A 164 5.55 5.60 -9.20
CA ILE A 164 4.20 5.53 -9.75
C ILE A 164 3.27 6.38 -8.87
N VAL A 165 2.58 7.30 -9.51
CA VAL A 165 1.56 8.16 -8.91
C VAL A 165 0.21 7.96 -9.60
N ALA A 166 -0.90 8.15 -8.89
CA ALA A 166 -2.23 7.89 -9.44
C ALA A 166 -2.76 9.04 -10.31
N ASN A 167 -2.25 10.25 -10.14
CA ASN A 167 -2.78 11.46 -10.79
C ASN A 167 -1.77 12.61 -10.81
N GLU A 168 -2.11 13.69 -11.56
CA GLU A 168 -1.30 14.90 -11.68
C GLU A 168 -1.09 15.64 -10.34
N TYR A 169 -2.02 15.54 -9.42
CA TYR A 169 -1.88 16.17 -8.11
C TYR A 169 -0.76 15.50 -7.29
N GLU A 170 -0.71 14.18 -7.26
CA GLU A 170 0.38 13.43 -6.63
C GLU A 170 1.71 13.71 -7.34
N LYS A 171 1.72 13.75 -8.69
CA LYS A 171 2.91 14.10 -9.47
C LYS A 171 3.52 15.43 -9.00
N LYS A 172 2.71 16.48 -8.88
CA LYS A 172 3.18 17.78 -8.40
C LYS A 172 3.87 17.73 -7.05
N ILE A 173 3.39 16.88 -6.14
CA ILE A 173 4.00 16.70 -4.81
C ILE A 173 5.36 15.98 -4.91
N PHE A 174 5.46 14.97 -5.78
CA PHE A 174 6.71 14.24 -5.95
C PHE A 174 7.80 15.03 -6.67
N LEU A 175 7.47 16.07 -7.44
CA LEU A 175 8.44 16.97 -8.06
C LEU A 175 9.30 17.73 -7.02
N ASP A 176 8.81 17.87 -5.77
CA ASP A 176 9.61 18.42 -4.66
C ASP A 176 10.70 17.44 -4.15
N PHE A 177 10.66 16.19 -4.58
CA PHE A 177 11.53 15.12 -4.08
C PHE A 177 12.41 14.47 -5.15
N CYS A 178 11.96 14.41 -6.41
CA CYS A 178 12.70 13.79 -7.50
C CYS A 178 12.39 14.47 -8.85
N SER A 179 13.22 14.18 -9.87
CA SER A 179 13.01 14.67 -11.23
C SER A 179 11.77 14.06 -11.89
N GLU A 180 11.16 14.77 -12.82
CA GLU A 180 9.96 14.36 -13.54
C GLU A 180 10.14 13.03 -14.29
N GLU A 181 11.33 12.80 -14.83
CA GLU A 181 11.69 11.57 -15.57
C GLU A 181 11.52 10.29 -14.74
N LYS A 182 11.59 10.40 -13.40
CA LYS A 182 11.36 9.28 -12.49
C LYS A 182 9.88 9.03 -12.20
N ILE A 183 8.98 9.89 -12.63
CA ILE A 183 7.57 9.85 -12.24
C ILE A 183 6.73 9.32 -13.40
N SER A 184 5.97 8.26 -13.13
CA SER A 184 4.99 7.71 -14.06
C SER A 184 3.58 7.82 -13.48
N ILE A 185 2.64 8.37 -14.26
CA ILE A 185 1.24 8.40 -13.86
C ILE A 185 0.57 7.11 -14.30
N ILE A 186 0.22 6.27 -13.34
CA ILE A 186 -0.53 5.03 -13.58
C ILE A 186 -1.73 5.02 -12.64
N LYS A 187 -2.93 5.16 -13.22
CA LYS A 187 -4.18 5.13 -12.45
C LYS A 187 -4.43 3.73 -11.90
N ASN A 188 -5.04 3.67 -10.70
CA ASN A 188 -5.46 2.40 -10.13
C ASN A 188 -6.52 1.74 -11.01
N GLY A 189 -6.29 0.48 -11.34
CA GLY A 189 -7.24 -0.33 -12.10
C GLY A 189 -8.30 -0.98 -11.21
N ILE A 190 -9.40 -1.37 -11.84
CA ILE A 190 -10.45 -2.20 -11.25
C ILE A 190 -10.60 -3.44 -12.13
N ASP A 191 -10.66 -4.63 -11.52
CA ASP A 191 -10.97 -5.83 -12.27
C ASP A 191 -12.48 -5.89 -12.57
N LEU A 192 -12.82 -5.64 -13.83
CA LEU A 192 -14.23 -5.66 -14.28
C LEU A 192 -14.87 -7.05 -14.17
N ASN A 193 -14.08 -8.12 -14.17
CA ASN A 193 -14.60 -9.48 -14.00
C ASN A 193 -15.07 -9.75 -12.57
N GLU A 194 -14.56 -9.01 -11.60
CA GLU A 194 -15.01 -9.07 -10.20
C GLU A 194 -16.29 -8.26 -9.97
N LEU A 195 -16.64 -7.34 -10.88
CA LEU A 195 -17.88 -6.58 -10.84
C LEU A 195 -19.02 -7.43 -11.39
N LYS A 196 -19.55 -8.33 -10.57
CA LYS A 196 -20.79 -9.02 -10.92
C LYS A 196 -21.96 -8.05 -10.88
N LEU A 197 -22.38 -7.55 -12.03
CA LEU A 197 -23.62 -6.80 -12.15
C LEU A 197 -24.78 -7.74 -11.80
N SER A 198 -25.37 -7.55 -10.64
CA SER A 198 -26.61 -8.25 -10.30
C SER A 198 -27.79 -7.40 -10.81
N ASN A 199 -28.78 -8.03 -11.46
CA ASN A 199 -30.04 -7.39 -11.85
C ASN A 199 -30.97 -7.13 -10.63
N VAL A 200 -30.42 -7.06 -9.43
CA VAL A 200 -31.17 -6.79 -8.20
C VAL A 200 -31.55 -5.31 -8.17
N ASN A 201 -32.83 -5.03 -8.22
CA ASN A 201 -33.32 -3.68 -7.97
C ASN A 201 -33.05 -3.32 -6.51
N PHE A 202 -32.07 -2.45 -6.30
CA PHE A 202 -31.61 -2.02 -4.97
C PHE A 202 -32.73 -1.35 -4.17
N GLY A 203 -33.50 -0.47 -4.81
CA GLY A 203 -34.64 0.20 -4.18
C GLY A 203 -35.66 -0.79 -3.65
N LYS A 204 -36.07 -1.77 -4.47
CA LYS A 204 -37.01 -2.83 -4.07
C LYS A 204 -36.46 -3.69 -2.93
N LYS A 205 -35.16 -4.01 -2.96
CA LYS A 205 -34.51 -4.84 -1.92
C LYS A 205 -34.50 -4.16 -0.56
N TYR A 206 -34.32 -2.84 -0.51
CA TYR A 206 -34.17 -2.06 0.73
C TYR A 206 -35.35 -1.15 1.04
N GLY A 207 -36.47 -1.26 0.27
CA GLY A 207 -37.68 -0.47 0.49
C GLY A 207 -37.53 1.01 0.16
N ILE A 208 -36.58 1.37 -0.69
CA ILE A 208 -36.32 2.77 -1.09
C ILE A 208 -37.14 3.07 -2.35
N ASN A 209 -38.17 3.92 -2.20
CA ASN A 209 -39.13 4.26 -3.29
C ASN A 209 -38.88 5.63 -3.90
N GLN A 210 -37.81 6.32 -3.51
CA GLN A 210 -37.46 7.66 -3.98
C GLN A 210 -36.03 7.71 -4.50
N GLU A 211 -35.66 8.76 -5.20
CA GLU A 211 -34.26 9.01 -5.57
C GLU A 211 -33.39 9.15 -4.33
N PHE A 212 -32.18 8.63 -4.39
CA PHE A 212 -31.27 8.66 -3.26
C PHE A 212 -29.82 8.87 -3.72
N ILE A 213 -29.01 9.45 -2.84
CA ILE A 213 -27.56 9.55 -3.01
C ILE A 213 -26.91 8.45 -2.16
N LEU A 214 -26.15 7.57 -2.81
CA LEU A 214 -25.42 6.51 -2.11
C LEU A 214 -24.02 6.96 -1.75
N PHE A 215 -23.70 7.00 -0.46
CA PHE A 215 -22.32 7.10 0.02
C PHE A 215 -21.80 5.70 0.35
N LEU A 216 -20.70 5.32 -0.33
CA LEU A 216 -19.99 4.07 -0.06
C LEU A 216 -18.56 4.35 0.37
N GLY A 217 -18.23 4.18 1.64
CA GLY A 217 -16.90 4.44 2.16
C GLY A 217 -16.81 4.34 3.68
N ARG A 218 -15.60 4.49 4.20
CA ARG A 218 -15.42 4.60 5.65
C ARG A 218 -15.95 5.95 6.14
N PHE A 219 -16.61 5.96 7.30
CA PHE A 219 -16.96 7.20 8.00
C PHE A 219 -15.69 7.84 8.56
N HIS A 220 -15.09 8.71 7.77
CA HIS A 220 -13.82 9.39 8.11
C HIS A 220 -13.75 10.73 7.39
N GLU A 221 -13.22 11.75 8.04
CA GLU A 221 -13.07 13.12 7.52
C GLU A 221 -12.48 13.16 6.10
N VAL A 222 -11.47 12.33 5.82
CA VAL A 222 -10.83 12.23 4.49
C VAL A 222 -11.81 11.88 3.37
N LYS A 223 -12.98 11.32 3.70
CA LYS A 223 -14.00 10.92 2.72
C LYS A 223 -15.04 12.01 2.44
N GLY A 224 -14.92 13.17 3.13
CA GLY A 224 -15.76 14.34 2.87
C GLY A 224 -17.25 14.14 3.15
N ILE A 225 -17.59 13.25 4.08
CA ILE A 225 -18.99 12.97 4.40
C ILE A 225 -19.69 14.20 5.01
N ASP A 226 -18.95 15.03 5.73
CA ASP A 226 -19.35 16.33 6.27
C ASP A 226 -19.64 17.37 5.19
N THR A 227 -19.13 17.16 3.98
CA THR A 227 -19.40 18.01 2.81
C THR A 227 -20.63 17.52 2.02
N LEU A 228 -20.96 16.22 2.16
CA LEU A 228 -22.10 15.61 1.50
C LEU A 228 -23.42 15.91 2.22
N LEU A 229 -23.41 16.08 3.53
CA LEU A 229 -24.57 16.37 4.38
C LEU A 229 -24.83 17.87 4.46
#